data_acd21830f416f7f8afa9ce9841358899
#
_entry.id   acd21830f416f7f8afa9ce9841358899
#
_cell.length_a   1.000
_cell.length_b   1.000
_cell.length_c   1.000
_cell.angle_alpha   90.00
_cell.angle_beta   90.00
_cell.angle_gamma   90.00
#
_symmetry.space_group_name_H-M   'P 1'
#
loop_
_entity.id
_entity.type
_entity.pdbx_description
1 polymer ?
#
loop_
_entity_poly.entity_id
_entity_poly.type
_entity_poly.pdbx_seq_one_letter_code
_entity_poly.pdbx_strand_id
1 'polypeptide(L)'
;MKKIIKNILPPFMLFLLNKIYFVYLLNKNKLSIKKDSQDIEIYNDPITAQKLEEWGKGSVWNEIVLLLNGKKGKILDVACGTGKNILDLKVTNPEAILYGCDISQFLIDIAKNKGIDNDKLKCIDATKLDYEENFFDYSYSIGSLEHFTDEGVDQVIDKLYYVTSVASFHMMPVSKKNKNEGWTKTYQTFHNNNIDWWVSKFKKKFKTVYVVDSSWNDFISNGKWFLCYKK
;
A
#
# COMPACT_ATOMS: atom_id res chain seq x y z
N MET A 1 4.79 24.87 14.94
CA MET A 1 4.87 25.70 13.73
C MET A 1 3.91 25.29 12.61
N LYS A 2 3.89 24.05 12.12
CA LYS A 2 2.99 23.61 11.00
C LYS A 2 1.49 23.80 11.28
N LYS A 3 1.00 23.63 12.51
CA LYS A 3 -0.41 23.82 12.88
C LYS A 3 -0.84 25.29 12.85
N ILE A 4 0.04 26.21 13.20
CA ILE A 4 -0.23 27.66 13.24
C ILE A 4 -0.31 28.22 11.81
N ILE A 5 0.55 27.76 10.91
CA ILE A 5 0.58 28.21 9.51
C ILE A 5 -0.70 27.77 8.76
N LYS A 6 -1.26 26.60 9.07
CA LYS A 6 -2.52 26.12 8.47
C LYS A 6 -3.74 26.99 8.78
N ASN A 7 -3.72 27.71 9.90
CA ASN A 7 -4.84 28.56 10.33
C ASN A 7 -4.71 30.02 9.87
N ILE A 8 -3.57 30.42 9.31
CA ILE A 8 -3.28 31.83 8.94
C ILE A 8 -3.31 32.01 7.42
N LEU A 9 -2.94 30.98 6.64
CA LEU A 9 -2.84 31.11 5.19
C LEU A 9 -4.13 30.62 4.49
N PRO A 10 -4.58 31.33 3.44
CA PRO A 10 -5.67 30.85 2.60
C PRO A 10 -5.39 29.47 2.00
N PRO A 11 -6.40 28.62 1.79
CA PRO A 11 -6.21 27.25 1.29
C PRO A 11 -5.40 27.16 -0.01
N PHE A 12 -5.57 28.12 -0.94
CA PHE A 12 -4.82 28.13 -2.21
C PHE A 12 -3.31 28.39 -1.99
N MET A 13 -2.95 29.22 -1.02
CA MET A 13 -1.53 29.47 -0.67
C MET A 13 -0.89 28.24 -0.02
N LEU A 14 -1.63 27.54 0.83
CA LEU A 14 -1.18 26.28 1.41
C LEU A 14 -0.97 25.21 0.33
N PHE A 15 -1.89 25.14 -0.64
CA PHE A 15 -1.75 24.26 -1.79
C PHE A 15 -0.49 24.59 -2.61
N LEU A 16 -0.27 25.87 -2.91
CA LEU A 16 0.91 26.31 -3.67
C LEU A 16 2.22 26.02 -2.94
N LEU A 17 2.29 26.30 -1.64
CA LEU A 17 3.46 25.99 -0.81
C LEU A 17 3.73 24.47 -0.74
N ASN A 18 2.69 23.66 -0.60
CA ASN A 18 2.84 22.21 -0.60
C ASN A 18 3.35 21.72 -1.96
N LYS A 19 2.85 22.27 -3.07
CA LYS A 19 3.31 21.94 -4.43
C LYS A 19 4.78 22.32 -4.62
N ILE A 20 5.19 23.52 -4.20
CA ILE A 20 6.59 23.98 -4.26
C ILE A 20 7.48 23.06 -3.43
N TYR A 21 7.07 22.74 -2.21
CA TYR A 21 7.82 21.83 -1.33
C TYR A 21 7.94 20.42 -1.92
N PHE A 22 6.88 19.92 -2.53
CA PHE A 22 6.89 18.63 -3.19
C PHE A 22 7.87 18.60 -4.38
N VAL A 23 7.85 19.63 -5.25
CA VAL A 23 8.81 19.77 -6.35
C VAL A 23 10.25 19.88 -5.84
N TYR A 24 10.45 20.63 -4.74
CA TYR A 24 11.75 20.70 -4.07
C TYR A 24 12.23 19.32 -3.61
N LEU A 25 11.36 18.51 -2.98
CA LEU A 25 11.71 17.15 -2.55
C LEU A 25 12.09 16.25 -3.74
N LEU A 26 11.32 16.29 -4.82
CA LEU A 26 11.63 15.53 -6.03
C LEU A 26 13.02 15.87 -6.59
N ASN A 27 13.33 17.16 -6.69
CA ASN A 27 14.63 17.62 -7.22
C ASN A 27 15.78 17.30 -6.26
N LYS A 28 15.60 17.55 -4.95
CA LYS A 28 16.59 17.23 -3.92
C LYS A 28 16.94 15.75 -3.89
N ASN A 29 15.94 14.90 -3.97
CA ASN A 29 16.13 13.45 -3.83
C ASN A 29 16.55 12.76 -5.14
N LYS A 30 16.48 13.44 -6.29
CA LYS A 30 16.82 12.88 -7.59
C LYS A 30 18.23 12.27 -7.65
N LEU A 31 19.20 12.87 -6.96
CA LEU A 31 20.59 12.38 -6.87
C LEU A 31 20.81 11.36 -5.75
N SER A 32 19.88 11.23 -4.82
CA SER A 32 19.99 10.32 -3.66
C SER A 32 19.25 8.99 -3.86
N ILE A 33 18.58 8.81 -5.00
CA ILE A 33 17.89 7.57 -5.32
C ILE A 33 18.94 6.50 -5.57
N LYS A 34 19.05 5.55 -4.65
CA LYS A 34 19.81 4.32 -4.90
C LYS A 34 18.96 3.42 -5.77
N LYS A 35 19.52 2.98 -6.89
CA LYS A 35 18.86 2.01 -7.74
C LYS A 35 18.69 0.70 -6.96
N ASP A 36 17.51 0.11 -7.05
CA ASP A 36 17.18 -1.19 -6.49
C ASP A 36 17.34 -1.32 -4.96
N SER A 37 17.06 -0.24 -4.20
CA SER A 37 17.02 -0.29 -2.74
C SER A 37 15.75 0.31 -2.17
N GLN A 38 15.15 -0.38 -1.20
CA GLN A 38 14.00 0.08 -0.43
C GLN A 38 14.43 0.91 0.78
N ASP A 39 13.60 1.89 1.15
CA ASP A 39 13.80 2.72 2.35
C ASP A 39 13.13 2.05 3.57
N ILE A 40 13.58 0.87 3.99
CA ILE A 40 12.91 0.03 5.01
C ILE A 40 12.99 0.66 6.41
N GLU A 41 14.08 1.36 6.71
CA GLU A 41 14.33 1.96 8.03
C GLU A 41 13.26 2.95 8.49
N ILE A 42 12.55 3.58 7.54
CA ILE A 42 11.50 4.56 7.88
C ILE A 42 10.32 3.92 8.61
N TYR A 43 10.09 2.62 8.45
CA TYR A 43 8.97 1.91 9.09
C TYR A 43 9.20 1.63 10.58
N ASN A 44 10.41 1.88 11.09
CA ASN A 44 10.74 1.76 12.52
C ASN A 44 10.64 3.13 13.26
N ASP A 45 10.12 4.17 12.59
CA ASP A 45 9.98 5.51 13.16
C ASP A 45 8.54 5.77 13.66
N PRO A 46 8.37 6.21 14.93
CA PRO A 46 7.06 6.54 15.49
C PRO A 46 6.29 7.62 14.71
N ILE A 47 6.98 8.59 14.11
CA ILE A 47 6.35 9.64 13.30
C ILE A 47 5.79 9.05 12.01
N THR A 48 6.49 8.10 11.43
CA THR A 48 6.01 7.36 10.25
C THR A 48 4.80 6.51 10.61
N ALA A 49 4.83 5.77 11.72
CA ALA A 49 3.67 5.02 12.21
C ALA A 49 2.44 5.92 12.40
N GLN A 50 2.60 7.10 13.01
CA GLN A 50 1.51 8.07 13.16
C GLN A 50 0.96 8.56 11.81
N LYS A 51 1.82 8.77 10.81
CA LYS A 51 1.37 9.16 9.47
C LYS A 51 0.57 8.04 8.79
N LEU A 52 0.96 6.78 8.99
CA LEU A 52 0.24 5.62 8.46
C LEU A 52 -1.18 5.52 9.03
N GLU A 53 -1.41 5.97 10.28
CA GLU A 53 -2.75 6.00 10.90
C GLU A 53 -3.72 6.99 10.23
N GLU A 54 -3.21 7.98 9.53
CA GLU A 54 -4.02 9.03 8.91
C GLU A 54 -4.01 8.96 7.39
N TRP A 55 -2.99 8.30 6.81
CA TRP A 55 -2.87 8.18 5.36
C TRP A 55 -4.00 7.31 4.80
N GLY A 56 -4.65 7.76 3.75
CA GLY A 56 -5.77 7.04 3.14
C GLY A 56 -7.12 7.16 3.86
N LYS A 57 -7.18 7.85 5.02
CA LYS A 57 -8.43 8.09 5.74
C LYS A 57 -9.41 8.88 4.87
N GLY A 58 -10.65 8.37 4.78
CA GLY A 58 -11.70 8.99 3.94
C GLY A 58 -11.57 8.71 2.44
N SER A 59 -10.60 7.90 2.03
CA SER A 59 -10.41 7.46 0.64
C SER A 59 -10.17 5.95 0.56
N VAL A 60 -8.94 5.51 0.35
CA VAL A 60 -8.58 4.10 0.11
C VAL A 60 -9.02 3.13 1.22
N TRP A 61 -9.12 3.59 2.46
CA TRP A 61 -9.62 2.72 3.55
C TRP A 61 -11.11 2.43 3.42
N ASN A 62 -11.90 3.39 2.97
CA ASN A 62 -13.33 3.15 2.69
C ASN A 62 -13.49 2.28 1.44
N GLU A 63 -12.59 2.45 0.47
CA GLU A 63 -12.61 1.68 -0.78
C GLU A 63 -12.32 0.20 -0.54
N ILE A 64 -11.32 -0.15 0.28
CA ILE A 64 -11.03 -1.57 0.58
C ILE A 64 -12.17 -2.22 1.37
N VAL A 65 -12.78 -1.48 2.30
CA VAL A 65 -13.96 -1.95 3.03
C VAL A 65 -15.10 -2.26 2.06
N LEU A 66 -15.34 -1.39 1.05
CA LEU A 66 -16.35 -1.62 0.03
C LEU A 66 -16.01 -2.82 -0.88
N LEU A 67 -14.76 -2.93 -1.33
CA LEU A 67 -14.30 -4.01 -2.21
C LEU A 67 -14.38 -5.39 -1.54
N LEU A 68 -14.15 -5.44 -0.24
CA LEU A 68 -14.20 -6.69 0.54
C LEU A 68 -15.54 -6.89 1.26
N ASN A 69 -16.51 -5.97 1.13
CA ASN A 69 -17.80 -6.10 1.79
C ASN A 69 -18.48 -7.45 1.49
N GLY A 70 -18.92 -8.14 2.55
CA GLY A 70 -19.58 -9.45 2.46
C GLY A 70 -18.66 -10.61 2.05
N LYS A 71 -17.36 -10.39 1.86
CA LYS A 71 -16.39 -11.47 1.64
C LYS A 71 -16.18 -12.22 2.94
N LYS A 72 -16.13 -13.56 2.85
CA LYS A 72 -15.91 -14.48 3.96
C LYS A 72 -14.59 -15.20 3.77
N GLY A 73 -14.21 -16.03 4.76
CA GLY A 73 -12.99 -16.81 4.73
C GLY A 73 -11.78 -16.05 5.26
N LYS A 74 -10.59 -16.46 4.85
CA LYS A 74 -9.33 -15.88 5.32
C LYS A 74 -8.89 -14.76 4.39
N ILE A 75 -8.61 -13.59 4.96
CA ILE A 75 -8.17 -12.39 4.21
C ILE A 75 -6.82 -11.93 4.77
N LEU A 76 -5.83 -11.73 3.91
CA LEU A 76 -4.50 -11.24 4.25
C LEU A 76 -4.34 -9.76 3.87
N ASP A 77 -3.98 -8.93 4.84
CA ASP A 77 -3.45 -7.57 4.64
C ASP A 77 -1.92 -7.64 4.49
N VAL A 78 -1.42 -7.29 3.31
CA VAL A 78 0.01 -7.33 2.99
C VAL A 78 0.64 -5.97 3.17
N ALA A 79 1.69 -5.90 3.97
CA ALA A 79 2.26 -4.67 4.52
C ALA A 79 1.20 -3.90 5.34
N CYS A 80 0.64 -4.59 6.33
CA CYS A 80 -0.52 -4.14 7.10
C CYS A 80 -0.23 -2.93 8.01
N GLY A 81 1.03 -2.55 8.14
CA GLY A 81 1.47 -1.45 9.00
C GLY A 81 1.00 -1.64 10.44
N THR A 82 0.30 -0.65 10.95
CA THR A 82 -0.26 -0.65 12.32
C THR A 82 -1.58 -1.42 12.46
N GLY A 83 -2.00 -2.19 11.45
CA GLY A 83 -3.22 -3.01 11.46
C GLY A 83 -4.53 -2.23 11.36
N LYS A 84 -4.51 -0.95 10.99
CA LYS A 84 -5.71 -0.10 10.96
C LYS A 84 -6.81 -0.67 10.06
N ASN A 85 -6.46 -1.11 8.84
CA ASN A 85 -7.44 -1.66 7.90
C ASN A 85 -8.03 -3.00 8.38
N ILE A 86 -7.23 -3.82 9.06
CA ILE A 86 -7.70 -5.07 9.68
C ILE A 86 -8.81 -4.77 10.70
N LEU A 87 -8.62 -3.76 11.55
CA LEU A 87 -9.61 -3.37 12.54
C LEU A 87 -10.90 -2.84 11.91
N ASP A 88 -10.79 -2.03 10.85
CA ASP A 88 -11.95 -1.52 10.13
C ASP A 88 -12.72 -2.64 9.42
N LEU A 89 -12.01 -3.57 8.77
CA LEU A 89 -12.60 -4.73 8.13
C LEU A 89 -13.24 -5.70 9.13
N LYS A 90 -12.70 -5.85 10.34
CA LYS A 90 -13.29 -6.69 11.38
C LYS A 90 -14.71 -6.25 11.77
N VAL A 91 -14.97 -4.94 11.70
CA VAL A 91 -16.31 -4.38 11.97
C VAL A 91 -17.29 -4.69 10.83
N THR A 92 -16.85 -4.57 9.58
CA THR A 92 -17.70 -4.70 8.41
C THR A 92 -17.82 -6.14 7.88
N ASN A 93 -16.84 -6.98 8.19
CA ASN A 93 -16.76 -8.38 7.76
C ASN A 93 -16.59 -9.33 8.98
N PRO A 94 -17.56 -9.42 9.89
CA PRO A 94 -17.41 -10.17 11.15
C PRO A 94 -17.20 -11.69 10.93
N GLU A 95 -17.59 -12.23 9.78
CA GLU A 95 -17.42 -13.65 9.43
C GLU A 95 -16.06 -13.93 8.75
N ALA A 96 -15.26 -12.90 8.44
CA ALA A 96 -13.94 -13.07 7.87
C ALA A 96 -12.87 -13.27 8.96
N ILE A 97 -11.89 -14.12 8.66
CA ILE A 97 -10.70 -14.30 9.50
C ILE A 97 -9.57 -13.44 8.91
N LEU A 98 -9.23 -12.37 9.60
CA LEU A 98 -8.30 -11.36 9.10
C LEU A 98 -6.89 -11.65 9.60
N TYR A 99 -5.93 -11.60 8.67
CA TYR A 99 -4.51 -11.76 8.90
C TYR A 99 -3.76 -10.52 8.42
N GLY A 100 -2.60 -10.27 9.00
CA GLY A 100 -1.71 -9.21 8.54
C GLY A 100 -0.25 -9.63 8.53
N CYS A 101 0.51 -9.09 7.59
CA CYS A 101 1.96 -9.20 7.62
C CYS A 101 2.61 -7.85 7.31
N ASP A 102 3.75 -7.60 7.94
CA ASP A 102 4.58 -6.43 7.70
C ASP A 102 6.06 -6.77 7.90
N ILE A 103 6.96 -6.05 7.24
CA ILE A 103 8.39 -6.23 7.42
C ILE A 103 8.89 -5.60 8.72
N SER A 104 8.18 -4.62 9.27
CA SER A 104 8.54 -3.90 10.49
C SER A 104 7.96 -4.57 11.73
N GLN A 105 8.82 -5.14 12.57
CA GLN A 105 8.41 -5.65 13.89
C GLN A 105 7.78 -4.54 14.75
N PHE A 106 8.28 -3.31 14.65
CA PHE A 106 7.73 -2.16 15.36
C PHE A 106 6.26 -1.90 15.01
N LEU A 107 5.91 -1.94 13.72
CA LEU A 107 4.52 -1.76 13.26
C LEU A 107 3.63 -2.94 13.68
N ILE A 108 4.13 -4.17 13.59
CA ILE A 108 3.44 -5.38 14.05
C ILE A 108 3.15 -5.29 15.55
N ASP A 109 4.07 -4.80 16.37
CA ASP A 109 3.85 -4.65 17.80
C ASP A 109 2.78 -3.57 18.11
N ILE A 110 2.72 -2.50 17.32
CA ILE A 110 1.62 -1.52 17.40
C ILE A 110 0.29 -2.20 17.05
N ALA A 111 0.24 -3.00 15.99
CA ALA A 111 -0.98 -3.71 15.58
C ALA A 111 -1.47 -4.67 16.67
N LYS A 112 -0.57 -5.43 17.30
CA LYS A 112 -0.88 -6.29 18.45
C LYS A 112 -1.44 -5.50 19.64
N ASN A 113 -0.81 -4.37 19.97
CA ASN A 113 -1.25 -3.51 21.08
C ASN A 113 -2.64 -2.91 20.85
N LYS A 114 -3.13 -2.87 19.61
CA LYS A 114 -4.51 -2.49 19.26
C LYS A 114 -5.53 -3.62 19.37
N GLY A 115 -5.11 -4.82 19.79
CA GLY A 115 -5.98 -5.96 20.03
C GLY A 115 -6.19 -6.87 18.82
N ILE A 116 -5.29 -6.86 17.85
CA ILE A 116 -5.25 -7.89 16.82
C ILE A 116 -4.50 -9.11 17.36
N ASP A 117 -5.09 -10.30 17.21
CA ASP A 117 -4.54 -11.54 17.75
C ASP A 117 -3.13 -11.84 17.20
N ASN A 118 -2.24 -12.25 18.10
CA ASN A 118 -0.83 -12.49 17.76
C ASN A 118 -0.64 -13.57 16.68
N ASP A 119 -1.49 -14.60 16.67
CA ASP A 119 -1.46 -15.68 15.69
C ASP A 119 -1.98 -15.27 14.30
N LYS A 120 -2.56 -14.08 14.19
CA LYS A 120 -3.02 -13.48 12.92
C LYS A 120 -2.04 -12.47 12.34
N LEU A 121 -0.98 -12.13 13.08
CA LEU A 121 0.03 -11.15 12.65
C LEU A 121 1.39 -11.82 12.48
N LYS A 122 2.07 -11.49 11.39
CA LYS A 122 3.40 -12.02 11.10
C LYS A 122 4.37 -10.92 10.69
N CYS A 123 5.51 -10.82 11.38
CA CYS A 123 6.63 -10.00 10.91
C CYS A 123 7.40 -10.78 9.85
N ILE A 124 7.24 -10.41 8.58
CA ILE A 124 7.85 -11.10 7.44
C ILE A 124 7.94 -10.17 6.23
N ASP A 125 9.00 -10.32 5.46
CA ASP A 125 9.12 -9.75 4.11
C ASP A 125 8.10 -10.41 3.17
N ALA A 126 7.24 -9.62 2.53
CA ALA A 126 6.18 -10.14 1.67
C ALA A 126 6.70 -10.92 0.44
N THR A 127 7.96 -10.70 0.04
CA THR A 127 8.62 -11.53 -1.00
C THR A 127 8.92 -12.95 -0.52
N LYS A 128 8.81 -13.21 0.79
CA LYS A 128 9.14 -14.47 1.45
C LYS A 128 7.95 -15.07 2.21
N LEU A 129 6.71 -14.70 1.85
CA LEU A 129 5.53 -15.30 2.47
C LEU A 129 5.63 -16.83 2.47
N ASP A 130 5.42 -17.44 3.62
CA ASP A 130 5.63 -18.87 3.89
C ASP A 130 4.35 -19.60 4.30
N TYR A 131 3.19 -19.07 3.88
CA TYR A 131 1.91 -19.75 4.02
C TYR A 131 1.76 -20.84 2.94
N GLU A 132 0.91 -21.80 3.23
CA GLU A 132 0.55 -22.87 2.29
C GLU A 132 -0.15 -22.32 1.04
N GLU A 133 -0.15 -23.09 -0.01
CA GLU A 133 -0.86 -22.77 -1.26
C GLU A 133 -2.36 -22.59 -0.99
N ASN A 134 -2.93 -21.48 -1.52
CA ASN A 134 -4.33 -21.14 -1.38
C ASN A 134 -4.83 -21.02 0.08
N PHE A 135 -3.94 -20.69 1.03
CA PHE A 135 -4.30 -20.56 2.44
C PHE A 135 -5.31 -19.43 2.70
N PHE A 136 -5.23 -18.34 1.91
CA PHE A 136 -6.15 -17.21 1.97
C PHE A 136 -7.17 -17.26 0.84
N ASP A 137 -8.40 -16.84 1.11
CA ASP A 137 -9.40 -16.64 0.06
C ASP A 137 -9.13 -15.35 -0.69
N TYR A 138 -8.79 -14.29 0.05
CA TYR A 138 -8.44 -12.99 -0.50
C TYR A 138 -7.15 -12.46 0.11
N SER A 139 -6.45 -11.62 -0.64
CA SER A 139 -5.37 -10.79 -0.11
C SER A 139 -5.51 -9.37 -0.64
N TYR A 140 -4.92 -8.40 0.06
CA TYR A 140 -4.87 -7.02 -0.42
C TYR A 140 -3.63 -6.30 0.08
N SER A 141 -3.29 -5.19 -0.58
CA SER A 141 -2.31 -4.22 -0.12
C SER A 141 -2.72 -2.81 -0.50
N ILE A 142 -2.32 -1.82 0.30
CA ILE A 142 -2.66 -0.42 0.08
C ILE A 142 -1.40 0.43 0.16
N GLY A 143 -0.96 0.98 -0.98
CA GLY A 143 0.20 1.87 -1.04
C GLY A 143 1.49 1.19 -0.57
N SER A 144 1.73 -0.04 -1.03
CA SER A 144 2.83 -0.86 -0.53
C SER A 144 3.71 -1.43 -1.65
N LEU A 145 3.11 -2.03 -2.71
CA LEU A 145 3.86 -2.73 -3.74
C LEU A 145 4.77 -1.81 -4.54
N GLU A 146 4.43 -0.55 -4.66
CA GLU A 146 5.23 0.46 -5.33
C GLU A 146 6.59 0.72 -4.65
N HIS A 147 6.76 0.30 -3.41
CA HIS A 147 8.00 0.46 -2.65
C HIS A 147 8.98 -0.71 -2.79
N PHE A 148 8.55 -1.82 -3.39
CA PHE A 148 9.44 -2.94 -3.69
C PHE A 148 10.33 -2.64 -4.90
N THR A 149 11.52 -3.24 -4.95
CA THR A 149 12.35 -3.22 -6.17
C THR A 149 11.59 -3.84 -7.35
N ASP A 150 12.04 -3.64 -8.58
CA ASP A 150 11.38 -4.20 -9.76
C ASP A 150 11.29 -5.74 -9.69
N GLU A 151 12.36 -6.39 -9.24
CA GLU A 151 12.38 -7.82 -8.95
C GLU A 151 11.49 -8.19 -7.75
N GLY A 152 11.53 -7.37 -6.68
CA GLY A 152 10.68 -7.55 -5.50
C GLY A 152 9.19 -7.49 -5.82
N VAL A 153 8.77 -6.63 -6.76
CA VAL A 153 7.38 -6.60 -7.25
C VAL A 153 7.00 -7.94 -7.88
N ASP A 154 7.85 -8.51 -8.73
CA ASP A 154 7.58 -9.81 -9.35
C ASP A 154 7.53 -10.94 -8.29
N GLN A 155 8.45 -10.93 -7.34
CA GLN A 155 8.50 -11.92 -6.24
C GLN A 155 7.25 -11.85 -5.34
N VAL A 156 6.82 -10.65 -4.93
CA VAL A 156 5.64 -10.51 -4.08
C VAL A 156 4.37 -10.92 -4.83
N ILE A 157 4.24 -10.59 -6.11
CA ILE A 157 3.11 -11.03 -6.95
C ILE A 157 3.07 -12.56 -7.05
N ASP A 158 4.22 -13.23 -7.22
CA ASP A 158 4.32 -14.68 -7.23
C ASP A 158 3.83 -15.30 -5.92
N LYS A 159 4.26 -14.73 -4.78
CA LYS A 159 3.83 -15.17 -3.45
C LYS A 159 2.34 -14.95 -3.23
N LEU A 160 1.81 -13.78 -3.58
CA LEU A 160 0.39 -13.47 -3.46
C LEU A 160 -0.47 -14.42 -4.31
N TYR A 161 -0.05 -14.70 -5.53
CA TYR A 161 -0.71 -15.68 -6.37
C TYR A 161 -0.70 -17.07 -5.74
N TYR A 162 0.42 -17.50 -5.15
CA TYR A 162 0.56 -18.81 -4.52
C TYR A 162 -0.35 -18.95 -3.29
N VAL A 163 -0.32 -17.97 -2.38
CA VAL A 163 -1.03 -18.08 -1.10
C VAL A 163 -2.52 -17.73 -1.18
N THR A 164 -3.00 -17.10 -2.27
CA THR A 164 -4.39 -16.63 -2.40
C THR A 164 -5.17 -17.53 -3.37
N SER A 165 -6.39 -17.91 -3.03
CA SER A 165 -7.21 -18.83 -3.82
C SER A 165 -8.17 -18.15 -4.80
N VAL A 166 -8.73 -16.98 -4.46
CA VAL A 166 -9.78 -16.29 -5.24
C VAL A 166 -9.25 -15.05 -5.93
N ALA A 167 -8.90 -14.02 -5.17
CA ALA A 167 -8.47 -12.74 -5.72
C ALA A 167 -7.56 -11.96 -4.77
N SER A 168 -6.70 -11.12 -5.36
CA SER A 168 -5.81 -10.20 -4.67
C SER A 168 -6.05 -8.76 -5.15
N PHE A 169 -6.24 -7.82 -4.22
CA PHE A 169 -6.61 -6.44 -4.52
C PHE A 169 -5.51 -5.47 -4.08
N HIS A 170 -4.99 -4.68 -5.01
CA HIS A 170 -3.84 -3.83 -4.73
C HIS A 170 -4.12 -2.39 -5.15
N MET A 171 -3.94 -1.46 -4.23
CA MET A 171 -4.00 -0.03 -4.51
C MET A 171 -2.59 0.53 -4.62
N MET A 172 -2.31 1.20 -5.74
CA MET A 172 -1.00 1.81 -5.98
C MET A 172 -1.12 3.14 -6.70
N PRO A 173 -0.13 4.05 -6.54
CA PRO A 173 0.00 5.23 -7.36
C PRO A 173 0.36 4.86 -8.80
N VAL A 174 -0.24 5.55 -9.77
CA VAL A 174 0.15 5.50 -11.18
C VAL A 174 0.41 6.90 -11.70
N SER A 175 1.38 7.03 -12.59
CA SER A 175 1.80 8.32 -13.13
C SER A 175 0.65 9.06 -13.82
N LYS A 176 0.42 10.33 -13.43
CA LYS A 176 -0.54 11.24 -14.10
C LYS A 176 -0.15 11.53 -15.54
N LYS A 177 1.13 11.39 -15.90
CA LYS A 177 1.62 11.59 -17.26
C LYS A 177 1.47 10.37 -18.17
N ASN A 178 0.92 9.28 -17.63
CA ASN A 178 0.80 8.00 -18.32
C ASN A 178 2.13 7.47 -18.88
N LYS A 179 3.22 7.62 -18.11
CA LYS A 179 4.58 7.20 -18.48
C LYS A 179 5.19 6.34 -17.39
N ASN A 180 6.14 5.50 -17.76
CA ASN A 180 6.98 4.79 -16.80
C ASN A 180 8.08 5.74 -16.34
N GLU A 181 7.84 6.42 -15.22
CA GLU A 181 8.81 7.36 -14.63
C GLU A 181 9.84 6.63 -13.76
N GLY A 182 9.60 5.33 -13.47
CA GLY A 182 10.50 4.49 -12.69
C GLY A 182 10.54 4.88 -11.20
N TRP A 183 11.68 4.66 -10.58
CA TRP A 183 11.93 5.04 -9.20
C TRP A 183 11.86 6.56 -9.02
N THR A 184 10.97 6.98 -8.14
CA THR A 184 10.78 8.37 -7.73
C THR A 184 10.83 8.44 -6.22
N LYS A 185 11.41 9.49 -5.65
CA LYS A 185 11.53 9.65 -4.19
C LYS A 185 10.97 10.98 -3.74
N THR A 186 10.01 10.91 -2.84
CA THR A 186 9.54 12.06 -2.05
C THR A 186 9.97 11.88 -0.59
N TYR A 187 9.18 11.22 0.22
CA TYR A 187 9.59 10.79 1.55
C TYR A 187 10.28 9.43 1.50
N GLN A 188 9.76 8.52 0.68
CA GLN A 188 10.30 7.19 0.41
C GLN A 188 10.36 6.97 -1.09
N THR A 189 11.14 5.98 -1.51
CA THR A 189 11.28 5.59 -2.91
C THR A 189 10.08 4.75 -3.33
N PHE A 190 9.55 5.00 -4.53
CA PHE A 190 8.42 4.26 -5.08
C PHE A 190 8.44 4.26 -6.61
N HIS A 191 7.79 3.28 -7.23
CA HIS A 191 7.55 3.25 -8.66
C HIS A 191 6.41 4.18 -9.04
N ASN A 192 6.69 5.20 -9.86
CA ASN A 192 5.66 6.04 -10.48
C ASN A 192 5.50 5.66 -11.95
N ASN A 193 4.95 4.48 -12.20
CA ASN A 193 4.78 3.93 -13.53
C ASN A 193 3.32 4.05 -14.01
N ASN A 194 3.08 3.81 -15.30
CA ASN A 194 1.74 3.84 -15.88
C ASN A 194 0.95 2.55 -15.52
N ILE A 195 -0.34 2.56 -15.87
CA ILE A 195 -1.24 1.42 -15.63
C ILE A 195 -0.74 0.16 -16.33
N ASP A 196 -0.30 0.26 -17.58
CA ASP A 196 0.10 -0.90 -18.39
C ASP A 196 1.30 -1.63 -17.80
N TRP A 197 2.24 -0.89 -17.19
CA TRP A 197 3.37 -1.49 -16.48
C TRP A 197 2.90 -2.39 -15.34
N TRP A 198 1.98 -1.90 -14.49
CA TRP A 198 1.42 -2.67 -13.39
C TRP A 198 0.58 -3.86 -13.87
N VAL A 199 -0.29 -3.63 -14.87
CA VAL A 199 -1.10 -4.71 -15.48
C VAL A 199 -0.20 -5.79 -16.04
N SER A 200 0.91 -5.45 -16.70
CA SER A 200 1.85 -6.42 -17.25
C SER A 200 2.51 -7.28 -16.17
N LYS A 201 2.80 -6.70 -14.98
CA LYS A 201 3.33 -7.43 -13.83
C LYS A 201 2.30 -8.44 -13.30
N PHE A 202 1.07 -8.02 -13.02
CA PHE A 202 0.02 -8.91 -12.50
C PHE A 202 -0.41 -9.98 -13.48
N LYS A 203 -0.50 -9.67 -14.77
CA LYS A 203 -0.88 -10.63 -15.82
C LYS A 203 0.13 -11.75 -16.07
N LYS A 204 1.33 -11.68 -15.50
CA LYS A 204 2.26 -12.82 -15.50
C LYS A 204 1.70 -14.02 -14.71
N LYS A 205 0.81 -13.78 -13.76
CA LYS A 205 0.26 -14.79 -12.84
C LYS A 205 -1.26 -14.82 -12.86
N PHE A 206 -1.93 -13.70 -12.68
CA PHE A 206 -3.39 -13.63 -12.61
C PHE A 206 -4.03 -13.62 -13.99
N LYS A 207 -5.09 -14.44 -14.15
CA LYS A 207 -5.82 -14.58 -15.42
C LYS A 207 -6.55 -13.28 -15.78
N THR A 208 -7.20 -12.67 -14.80
CA THR A 208 -8.01 -11.47 -14.99
C THR A 208 -7.52 -10.35 -14.07
N VAL A 209 -7.29 -9.17 -14.62
CA VAL A 209 -6.90 -7.96 -13.89
C VAL A 209 -7.81 -6.83 -14.33
N TYR A 210 -8.66 -6.36 -13.41
CA TYR A 210 -9.45 -5.15 -13.60
C TYR A 210 -8.74 -3.98 -12.95
N VAL A 211 -8.82 -2.81 -13.60
CA VAL A 211 -8.29 -1.57 -13.06
C VAL A 211 -9.45 -0.63 -12.76
N VAL A 212 -9.51 -0.15 -11.51
CA VAL A 212 -10.57 0.73 -11.03
C VAL A 212 -9.92 1.97 -10.42
N ASP A 213 -10.56 3.12 -10.59
CA ASP A 213 -10.09 4.38 -10.02
C ASP A 213 -10.22 4.37 -8.49
N SER A 214 -9.18 4.87 -7.81
CA SER A 214 -9.25 5.27 -6.41
C SER A 214 -9.53 6.78 -6.32
N SER A 215 -10.18 7.22 -5.27
CA SER A 215 -10.34 8.63 -4.94
C SER A 215 -9.04 9.30 -4.47
N TRP A 216 -8.03 8.50 -4.11
CA TRP A 216 -6.72 9.00 -3.69
C TRP A 216 -5.92 9.56 -4.88
N ASN A 217 -5.26 10.67 -4.66
CA ASN A 217 -4.29 11.22 -5.60
C ASN A 217 -3.29 12.15 -4.90
N ASP A 218 -2.14 12.36 -5.52
CA ASP A 218 -1.15 13.36 -5.13
C ASP A 218 -0.79 14.28 -6.31
N PHE A 219 0.33 15.00 -6.24
CA PHE A 219 0.73 15.95 -7.30
C PHE A 219 1.16 15.29 -8.60
N ILE A 220 1.68 14.05 -8.56
CA ILE A 220 2.24 13.35 -9.73
C ILE A 220 1.52 12.04 -10.05
N SER A 221 0.72 11.52 -9.13
CA SER A 221 0.11 10.20 -9.22
C SER A 221 -1.40 10.26 -8.99
N ASN A 222 -2.12 9.33 -9.64
CA ASN A 222 -3.48 8.95 -9.30
C ASN A 222 -3.47 7.56 -8.67
N GLY A 223 -4.32 7.34 -7.69
CA GLY A 223 -4.54 6.00 -7.13
C GLY A 223 -5.32 5.11 -8.09
N LYS A 224 -4.91 3.87 -8.21
CA LYS A 224 -5.64 2.83 -8.95
C LYS A 224 -5.67 1.56 -8.14
N TRP A 225 -6.82 0.91 -8.15
CA TRP A 225 -6.99 -0.45 -7.68
C TRP A 225 -6.75 -1.42 -8.82
N PHE A 226 -5.96 -2.44 -8.57
CA PHE A 226 -5.75 -3.59 -9.44
C PHE A 226 -6.42 -4.80 -8.79
N LEU A 227 -7.54 -5.23 -9.36
CA LEU A 227 -8.33 -6.35 -8.88
C LEU A 227 -7.92 -7.60 -9.65
N CYS A 228 -7.10 -8.43 -9.04
CA CYS A 228 -6.41 -9.55 -9.67
C CYS A 228 -7.10 -10.86 -9.30
N TYR A 229 -7.72 -11.53 -10.28
CA TYR A 229 -8.43 -12.80 -10.08
C TYR A 229 -7.63 -13.98 -10.65
N LYS A 230 -7.63 -15.09 -9.92
CA LYS A 230 -6.98 -16.34 -10.33
C LYS A 230 -7.70 -17.06 -11.47
N LYS A 231 -9.04 -17.01 -11.48
CA LYS A 231 -9.92 -17.69 -12.43
C LYS A 231 -10.61 -16.73 -13.38
#